data_395c4e065897ce3259296a0c264ae7af
#
_entry.id   395c4e065897ce3259296a0c264ae7af
#
_cell.length_a   1.000
_cell.length_b   1.000
_cell.length_c   1.000
_cell.angle_alpha   90.00
_cell.angle_beta   90.00
_cell.angle_gamma   90.00
#
_symmetry.space_group_name_H-M   'P 1'
#
loop_
_entity.id
_entity.type
_entity.pdbx_description
1 polymer ?
#
loop_
_entity_poly.entity_id
_entity_poly.type
_entity_poly.pdbx_seq_one_letter_code
_entity_poly.pdbx_strand_id
1 'polypeptide(L)'
;MCRPYKDFGKGFYLTDIKEQAEKMAVRVSKIYGGSPVVNIFEIQDNFRKTDDIKVKDFGLETTEEWAKFVMNNRNRTFTNMQDTLCNKDNKYDIVIGPVADDNMALLFRQYENEIIDFETLLKGMVYKKTSSQYSFHTEKSIKLLRKVGI
;
A
#
# COMPACT_ATOMS: atom_id res chain seq x y z
N MET A 1 2.95 15.68 -0.05
CA MET A 1 1.62 15.57 -0.68
C MET A 1 1.35 14.14 -1.08
N CYS A 2 0.19 13.61 -0.71
CA CYS A 2 -0.18 12.24 -1.04
C CYS A 2 -0.65 12.14 -2.49
N ARG A 3 -0.14 11.13 -3.22
CA ARG A 3 -0.52 10.90 -4.62
C ARG A 3 -1.72 9.95 -4.69
N PRO A 4 -2.68 10.18 -5.61
CA PRO A 4 -3.75 9.22 -5.86
C PRO A 4 -3.25 7.98 -6.61
N TYR A 5 -4.10 6.99 -6.76
CA TYR A 5 -3.84 5.76 -7.52
C TYR A 5 -2.64 4.94 -7.03
N LYS A 6 -2.39 4.97 -5.71
CA LYS A 6 -1.46 4.10 -5.02
C LYS A 6 -2.11 2.74 -4.73
N ASP A 7 -1.31 1.77 -4.28
CA ASP A 7 -1.74 0.40 -3.99
C ASP A 7 -3.01 0.33 -3.14
N PHE A 8 -3.11 1.18 -2.12
CA PHE A 8 -4.22 1.21 -1.17
C PHE A 8 -5.02 2.51 -1.23
N GLY A 9 -4.82 3.30 -2.28
CA GLY A 9 -5.44 4.61 -2.46
C GLY A 9 -4.54 5.76 -2.00
N LYS A 10 -5.09 6.96 -2.03
CA LYS A 10 -4.37 8.17 -1.60
C LYS A 10 -4.18 8.16 -0.09
N GLY A 11 -2.94 8.20 0.37
CA GLY A 11 -2.65 8.14 1.80
C GLY A 11 -1.18 8.37 2.12
N PHE A 12 -0.88 8.28 3.41
CA PHE A 12 0.46 8.36 3.95
C PHE A 12 0.98 6.95 4.20
N TYR A 13 2.05 6.57 3.52
CA TYR A 13 2.56 5.20 3.49
C TYR A 13 3.83 5.06 4.32
N LEU A 14 3.84 4.04 5.17
CA LEU A 14 4.96 3.68 6.05
C LEU A 14 5.29 2.20 5.89
N THR A 15 6.44 1.78 6.38
CA THR A 15 6.81 0.38 6.50
C THR A 15 7.38 0.09 7.89
N ASP A 16 7.19 -1.12 8.38
CA ASP A 16 7.85 -1.62 9.58
C ASP A 16 9.21 -2.30 9.28
N ILE A 17 9.60 -2.31 8.00
CA ILE A 17 10.87 -2.90 7.56
C ILE A 17 11.88 -1.77 7.32
N LYS A 18 12.83 -1.61 8.25
CA LYS A 18 13.84 -0.54 8.21
C LYS A 18 14.60 -0.49 6.88
N GLU A 19 15.04 -1.65 6.40
CA GLU A 19 15.79 -1.74 5.13
C GLU A 19 14.96 -1.24 3.94
N GLN A 20 13.67 -1.52 3.91
CA GLN A 20 12.77 -1.03 2.87
C GLN A 20 12.69 0.50 2.90
N ALA A 21 12.57 1.09 4.09
CA ALA A 21 12.54 2.55 4.26
C ALA A 21 13.84 3.19 3.81
N GLU A 22 14.98 2.61 4.16
CA GLU A 22 16.31 3.09 3.78
C GLU A 22 16.50 3.07 2.26
N LYS A 23 16.12 1.98 1.60
CA LYS A 23 16.17 1.86 0.13
C LYS A 23 15.31 2.91 -0.55
N MET A 24 14.11 3.16 -0.02
CA MET A 24 13.23 4.19 -0.55
C MET A 24 13.82 5.59 -0.36
N ALA A 25 14.42 5.88 0.79
CA ALA A 25 15.06 7.16 1.05
C ALA A 25 16.20 7.44 0.06
N VAL A 26 17.03 6.43 -0.22
CA VAL A 26 18.10 6.54 -1.24
C VAL A 26 17.51 6.80 -2.62
N ARG A 27 16.48 6.05 -3.01
CA ARG A 27 15.81 6.23 -4.30
C ARG A 27 15.25 7.64 -4.46
N VAL A 28 14.57 8.14 -3.44
CA VAL A 28 13.98 9.49 -3.45
C VAL A 28 15.06 10.56 -3.56
N SER A 29 16.16 10.41 -2.83
CA SER A 29 17.28 11.38 -2.90
C SER A 29 17.93 11.40 -4.30
N LYS A 30 18.03 10.27 -4.97
CA LYS A 30 18.55 10.21 -6.34
C LYS A 30 17.62 10.89 -7.36
N ILE A 31 16.32 10.82 -7.15
CA ILE A 31 15.33 11.41 -8.07
C ILE A 31 15.20 12.92 -7.84
N TYR A 32 15.12 13.34 -6.59
CA TYR A 32 14.78 14.72 -6.23
C TYR A 32 15.94 15.53 -5.63
N GLY A 33 17.09 14.91 -5.43
CA GLY A 33 18.26 15.53 -4.79
C GLY A 33 18.20 15.47 -3.28
N GLY A 34 19.22 16.01 -2.64
CA GLY A 34 19.38 16.00 -1.18
C GLY A 34 19.97 14.71 -0.65
N SER A 35 19.97 14.57 0.67
CA SER A 35 20.47 13.37 1.36
C SER A 35 19.32 12.42 1.72
N PRO A 36 19.59 11.10 1.73
CA PRO A 36 18.57 10.15 2.19
C PRO A 36 18.22 10.37 3.66
N VAL A 37 16.94 10.47 3.97
CA VAL A 37 16.44 10.64 5.34
C VAL A 37 15.29 9.66 5.58
N VAL A 38 15.35 8.93 6.69
CA VAL A 38 14.27 8.07 7.16
C VAL A 38 13.63 8.70 8.40
N ASN A 39 12.34 8.98 8.31
CA ASN A 39 11.57 9.45 9.46
C ASN A 39 10.98 8.25 10.19
N ILE A 40 11.03 8.26 11.50
CA ILE A 40 10.57 7.16 12.35
C ILE A 40 9.33 7.61 13.12
N PHE A 41 8.26 6.80 13.01
CA PHE A 41 7.01 7.01 13.72
C PHE A 41 6.71 5.80 14.57
N GLU A 42 6.00 6.00 15.67
CA GLU A 42 5.45 4.92 16.46
C GLU A 42 3.92 5.02 16.50
N ILE A 43 3.28 3.86 16.68
CA ILE A 43 1.85 3.75 16.85
C ILE A 43 1.59 2.74 17.98
N GLN A 44 0.55 2.97 18.77
CA GLN A 44 0.18 2.04 19.84
C GLN A 44 -0.30 0.70 19.28
N ASP A 45 0.06 -0.40 19.92
CA ASP A 45 -0.27 -1.76 19.47
C ASP A 45 -1.77 -2.02 19.37
N ASN A 46 -2.58 -1.29 20.13
CA ASN A 46 -4.04 -1.46 20.14
C ASN A 46 -4.78 -0.67 19.06
N PHE A 47 -4.08 -0.08 18.09
CA PHE A 47 -4.73 0.73 17.05
C PHE A 47 -5.78 -0.04 16.25
N ARG A 48 -5.58 -1.36 16.06
CA ARG A 48 -6.54 -2.22 15.37
C ARG A 48 -7.86 -2.40 16.10
N LYS A 49 -7.89 -2.13 17.41
CA LYS A 49 -9.07 -2.29 18.28
C LYS A 49 -9.77 -0.97 18.60
N THR A 50 -9.33 0.12 18.00
CA THR A 50 -9.95 1.44 18.20
C THR A 50 -11.29 1.50 17.44
N ASP A 51 -12.38 1.79 18.14
CA ASP A 51 -13.75 1.62 17.66
C ASP A 51 -14.08 2.41 16.41
N ASP A 52 -13.54 3.62 16.25
CA ASP A 52 -13.83 4.48 15.11
C ASP A 52 -12.76 4.42 13.99
N ILE A 53 -11.83 3.47 14.07
CA ILE A 53 -10.79 3.25 13.06
C ILE A 53 -11.07 1.93 12.33
N LYS A 54 -11.27 2.01 11.03
CA LYS A 54 -11.44 0.84 10.16
C LYS A 54 -10.10 0.41 9.59
N VAL A 55 -9.66 -0.79 9.93
CA VAL A 55 -8.40 -1.36 9.47
C VAL A 55 -8.67 -2.52 8.51
N LYS A 56 -8.06 -2.47 7.33
CA LYS A 56 -8.02 -3.59 6.38
C LYS A 56 -6.62 -4.17 6.39
N ASP A 57 -6.46 -5.39 6.90
CA ASP A 57 -5.16 -6.04 7.05
C ASP A 57 -5.10 -7.28 6.14
N PHE A 58 -4.28 -7.22 5.10
CA PHE A 58 -4.05 -8.33 4.17
C PHE A 58 -2.97 -9.30 4.65
N GLY A 59 -2.28 -9.00 5.74
CA GLY A 59 -1.16 -9.79 6.21
C GLY A 59 0.09 -9.62 5.35
N LEU A 60 0.87 -10.69 5.25
CA LEU A 60 2.17 -10.66 4.57
C LEU A 60 2.16 -11.37 3.20
N GLU A 61 1.02 -11.93 2.80
CA GLU A 61 0.90 -12.73 1.58
C GLU A 61 0.20 -11.97 0.45
N THR A 62 0.64 -12.23 -0.78
CA THR A 62 0.01 -11.70 -1.99
C THR A 62 -1.16 -12.60 -2.39
N THR A 63 -2.34 -12.28 -1.87
CA THR A 63 -3.57 -13.04 -2.12
C THR A 63 -4.34 -12.48 -3.33
N GLU A 64 -5.32 -13.24 -3.81
CA GLU A 64 -6.25 -12.79 -4.84
C GLU A 64 -6.99 -11.51 -4.40
N GLU A 65 -7.46 -11.48 -3.15
CA GLU A 65 -8.15 -10.32 -2.58
C GLU A 65 -7.25 -9.07 -2.58
N TRP A 66 -6.00 -9.22 -2.14
CA TRP A 66 -5.01 -8.15 -2.18
C TRP A 66 -4.77 -7.65 -3.60
N ALA A 67 -4.60 -8.58 -4.57
CA ALA A 67 -4.35 -8.20 -5.96
C ALA A 67 -5.51 -7.40 -6.55
N LYS A 68 -6.74 -7.82 -6.32
CA LYS A 68 -7.93 -7.09 -6.77
C LYS A 68 -8.02 -5.71 -6.11
N PHE A 69 -7.74 -5.62 -4.82
CA PHE A 69 -7.74 -4.36 -4.08
C PHE A 69 -6.72 -3.38 -4.68
N VAL A 70 -5.49 -3.83 -4.89
CA VAL A 70 -4.43 -2.99 -5.47
C VAL A 70 -4.80 -2.55 -6.88
N MET A 71 -5.26 -3.47 -7.73
CA MET A 71 -5.65 -3.15 -9.11
C MET A 71 -6.78 -2.11 -9.16
N ASN A 72 -7.81 -2.28 -8.32
CA ASN A 72 -8.94 -1.36 -8.28
C ASN A 72 -8.51 0.05 -7.85
N ASN A 73 -7.62 0.16 -6.85
CA ASN A 73 -7.12 1.45 -6.39
C ASN A 73 -6.22 2.13 -7.43
N ARG A 74 -5.42 1.37 -8.16
CA ARG A 74 -4.50 1.90 -9.17
C ARG A 74 -5.20 2.23 -10.50
N ASN A 75 -6.32 1.57 -10.80
CA ASN A 75 -7.05 1.77 -12.05
C ASN A 75 -7.85 3.07 -12.01
N ARG A 76 -7.47 4.02 -12.86
CA ARG A 76 -8.09 5.36 -12.91
C ARG A 76 -9.55 5.34 -13.34
N THR A 77 -9.97 4.30 -14.07
CA THR A 77 -11.34 4.16 -14.57
C THR A 77 -12.26 3.39 -13.62
N PHE A 78 -11.71 2.77 -12.57
CA PHE A 78 -12.51 2.06 -11.58
C PHE A 78 -13.22 3.06 -10.66
N THR A 79 -14.56 3.04 -10.65
CA THR A 79 -15.38 4.01 -9.92
C THR A 79 -16.41 3.39 -8.98
N ASN A 80 -16.45 2.05 -8.86
CA ASN A 80 -17.40 1.40 -7.96
C ASN A 80 -16.93 1.53 -6.50
N MET A 81 -17.33 2.63 -5.85
CA MET A 81 -16.94 2.93 -4.46
C MET A 81 -17.65 2.05 -3.43
N GLN A 82 -18.66 1.28 -3.84
CA GLN A 82 -19.32 0.32 -2.93
C GLN A 82 -18.58 -1.00 -2.84
N ASP A 83 -17.65 -1.27 -3.75
CA ASP A 83 -16.82 -2.46 -3.69
C ASP A 83 -15.92 -2.41 -2.45
N THR A 84 -15.97 -3.44 -1.61
CA THR A 84 -15.13 -3.54 -0.41
C THR A 84 -13.64 -3.72 -0.75
N LEU A 85 -13.33 -4.09 -1.99
CA LEU A 85 -11.96 -4.22 -2.51
C LEU A 85 -11.51 -2.94 -3.22
N CYS A 86 -11.84 -1.78 -2.64
CA CYS A 86 -11.40 -0.47 -3.11
C CYS A 86 -11.36 0.51 -1.94
N ASN A 87 -10.37 1.40 -1.92
CA ASN A 87 -10.24 2.43 -0.89
C ASN A 87 -10.17 3.85 -1.47
N LYS A 88 -10.66 4.07 -2.67
CA LYS A 88 -10.65 5.42 -3.28
C LYS A 88 -11.51 6.42 -2.53
N ASP A 89 -12.51 5.95 -1.79
CA ASP A 89 -13.39 6.76 -0.94
C ASP A 89 -12.93 6.83 0.51
N ASN A 90 -11.75 6.29 0.83
CA ASN A 90 -11.20 6.23 2.19
C ASN A 90 -12.10 5.51 3.20
N LYS A 91 -12.83 4.47 2.74
CA LYS A 91 -13.66 3.66 3.65
C LYS A 91 -12.84 2.96 4.73
N TYR A 92 -11.59 2.63 4.42
CA TYR A 92 -10.63 2.11 5.40
C TYR A 92 -9.70 3.24 5.81
N ASP A 93 -9.55 3.44 7.12
CA ASP A 93 -8.65 4.44 7.68
C ASP A 93 -7.19 4.01 7.56
N ILE A 94 -6.94 2.71 7.78
CA ILE A 94 -5.60 2.11 7.71
C ILE A 94 -5.69 0.84 6.88
N VAL A 95 -4.75 0.67 5.95
CA VAL A 95 -4.60 -0.58 5.18
C VAL A 95 -3.18 -1.10 5.35
N ILE A 96 -3.06 -2.40 5.58
CA ILE A 96 -1.78 -3.09 5.83
C ILE A 96 -1.66 -4.25 4.84
N GLY A 97 -0.51 -4.39 4.21
CA GLY A 97 -0.28 -5.50 3.30
C GLY A 97 1.04 -5.41 2.55
N PRO A 98 1.28 -6.36 1.64
CA PRO A 98 2.47 -6.34 0.80
C PRO A 98 2.52 -5.14 -0.14
N VAL A 99 3.72 -4.77 -0.57
CA VAL A 99 3.93 -3.74 -1.61
C VAL A 99 3.88 -4.40 -2.98
N ALA A 100 3.15 -3.80 -3.91
CA ALA A 100 3.19 -4.21 -5.31
C ALA A 100 4.44 -3.63 -5.97
N ASP A 101 5.44 -4.47 -6.23
CA ASP A 101 6.68 -4.06 -6.89
C ASP A 101 6.48 -3.82 -8.39
N ASP A 102 7.54 -3.39 -9.10
CA ASP A 102 7.47 -3.09 -10.53
C ASP A 102 7.12 -4.34 -11.37
N ASN A 103 7.56 -5.52 -10.97
CA ASN A 103 7.22 -6.77 -11.66
C ASN A 103 5.73 -7.10 -11.50
N MET A 104 5.19 -6.90 -10.32
CA MET A 104 3.73 -7.08 -10.08
C MET A 104 2.92 -6.05 -10.85
N ALA A 105 3.39 -4.80 -10.91
CA ALA A 105 2.74 -3.76 -11.70
C ALA A 105 2.68 -4.14 -13.19
N LEU A 106 3.74 -4.77 -13.72
CA LEU A 106 3.75 -5.28 -15.08
C LEU A 106 2.72 -6.40 -15.27
N LEU A 107 2.64 -7.36 -14.34
CA LEU A 107 1.65 -8.44 -14.37
C LEU A 107 0.22 -7.89 -14.35
N PHE A 108 -0.05 -6.89 -13.52
CA PHE A 108 -1.36 -6.23 -13.47
C PHE A 108 -1.73 -5.60 -14.80
N ARG A 109 -0.80 -4.90 -15.46
CA ARG A 109 -1.02 -4.31 -16.79
C ARG A 109 -1.29 -5.38 -17.85
N GLN A 110 -0.54 -6.47 -17.83
CA GLN A 110 -0.76 -7.58 -18.76
C GLN A 110 -2.14 -8.21 -18.58
N TYR A 111 -2.59 -8.37 -17.34
CA TYR A 111 -3.92 -8.86 -17.03
C TYR A 111 -5.01 -7.88 -17.50
N GLU A 112 -4.87 -6.59 -17.20
CA GLU A 112 -5.83 -5.56 -17.59
C GLU A 112 -5.93 -5.41 -19.12
N ASN A 113 -4.84 -5.65 -19.85
CA ASN A 113 -4.79 -5.63 -21.32
C ASN A 113 -5.14 -6.99 -21.94
N GLU A 114 -5.62 -7.94 -21.16
CA GLU A 114 -6.05 -9.26 -21.62
C GLU A 114 -4.94 -10.11 -22.25
N ILE A 115 -3.67 -9.80 -21.94
CA ILE A 115 -2.50 -10.57 -22.40
C ILE A 115 -2.36 -11.87 -21.62
N ILE A 116 -2.66 -11.85 -20.33
CA ILE A 116 -2.66 -13.01 -19.44
C ILE A 116 -4.01 -13.13 -18.74
N ASP A 117 -4.38 -14.35 -18.33
CA ASP A 117 -5.55 -14.59 -17.51
C ASP A 117 -5.25 -14.38 -16.02
N PHE A 118 -6.29 -14.38 -15.19
CA PHE A 118 -6.15 -14.16 -13.75
C PHE A 118 -5.36 -15.27 -13.06
N GLU A 119 -5.50 -16.50 -13.50
CA GLU A 119 -4.75 -17.64 -12.97
C GLU A 119 -3.24 -17.47 -13.21
N THR A 120 -2.85 -17.02 -14.40
CA THR A 120 -1.45 -16.72 -14.75
C THR A 120 -0.92 -15.58 -13.88
N LEU A 121 -1.72 -14.53 -13.66
CA LEU A 121 -1.38 -13.44 -12.76
C LEU A 121 -1.08 -13.96 -11.36
N LEU A 122 -1.95 -14.77 -10.78
CA LEU A 122 -1.77 -15.32 -9.43
C LEU A 122 -0.51 -16.17 -9.32
N LYS A 123 -0.24 -17.00 -10.32
CA LYS A 123 0.99 -17.82 -10.36
C LYS A 123 2.25 -16.94 -10.40
N GLY A 124 2.22 -15.85 -11.13
CA GLY A 124 3.32 -14.90 -11.18
C GLY A 124 3.61 -14.24 -9.82
N MET A 125 2.57 -13.94 -9.06
CA MET A 125 2.69 -13.34 -7.72
C MET A 125 3.31 -14.28 -6.68
N VAL A 126 3.09 -15.59 -6.79
CA VAL A 126 3.61 -16.59 -5.82
C VAL A 126 5.14 -16.56 -5.74
N TYR A 127 5.81 -16.21 -6.82
CA TYR A 127 7.27 -16.19 -6.89
C TYR A 127 7.88 -14.83 -6.53
N LYS A 128 7.07 -13.84 -6.11
CA LYS A 128 7.57 -12.51 -5.77
C LYS A 128 7.88 -12.40 -4.30
N LYS A 129 9.01 -11.75 -3.99
CA LYS A 129 9.38 -11.43 -2.62
C LYS A 129 8.39 -10.42 -2.07
N THR A 130 7.77 -10.74 -0.95
CA THR A 130 6.82 -9.83 -0.29
C THR A 130 7.55 -8.78 0.52
N SER A 131 6.92 -7.65 0.70
CA SER A 131 7.34 -6.55 1.56
C SER A 131 6.11 -6.04 2.29
N SER A 132 6.27 -5.18 3.29
CA SER A 132 5.17 -4.70 4.11
C SER A 132 4.99 -3.20 3.96
N GLN A 133 3.73 -2.75 3.93
CA GLN A 133 3.39 -1.34 4.00
C GLN A 133 2.15 -1.12 4.85
N TYR A 134 2.15 0.01 5.55
CA TYR A 134 1.04 0.53 6.33
C TYR A 134 0.62 1.85 5.70
N SER A 135 -0.63 1.99 5.32
CA SER A 135 -1.12 3.22 4.73
C SER A 135 -2.22 3.85 5.57
N PHE A 136 -2.12 5.16 5.76
CA PHE A 136 -3.01 5.97 6.60
C PHE A 136 -3.75 6.94 5.70
N HIS A 137 -5.08 6.84 5.67
CA HIS A 137 -5.90 7.52 4.66
C HIS A 137 -6.76 8.66 5.22
N THR A 138 -6.88 8.76 6.55
CA THR A 138 -7.72 9.76 7.21
C THR A 138 -6.94 10.52 8.27
N GLU A 139 -7.40 11.73 8.61
CA GLU A 139 -6.78 12.52 9.66
C GLU A 139 -6.80 11.80 11.01
N LYS A 140 -7.91 11.14 11.33
CA LYS A 140 -8.02 10.41 12.61
C LYS A 140 -7.03 9.25 12.69
N SER A 141 -6.70 8.59 11.59
CA SER A 141 -5.69 7.54 11.57
C SER A 141 -4.26 8.11 11.68
N ILE A 142 -3.98 9.22 11.03
CA ILE A 142 -2.68 9.88 11.09
C ILE A 142 -2.39 10.40 12.51
N LYS A 143 -3.40 10.84 13.23
CA LYS A 143 -3.26 11.28 14.63
C LYS A 143 -2.82 10.17 15.58
N LEU A 144 -2.95 8.91 15.19
CA LEU A 144 -2.43 7.78 15.97
C LEU A 144 -0.91 7.66 15.89
N LEU A 145 -0.28 8.30 14.92
CA LEU A 145 1.17 8.28 14.72
C LEU A 145 1.86 9.36 15.54
N ARG A 146 3.00 9.00 16.13
CA ARG A 146 3.89 9.95 16.82
C ARG A 146 5.27 9.86 16.21
N LYS A 147 5.79 10.97 15.69
CA LYS A 147 7.15 11.01 15.17
C LYS A 147 8.13 10.94 16.34
N VAL A 148 9.07 10.00 16.29
CA VAL A 148 10.04 9.74 17.36
C VAL A 148 11.49 9.91 16.93
N GLY A 149 11.78 10.08 15.63
CA GLY A 149 13.15 10.27 15.18
C GLY A 149 13.32 10.40 13.68
N ILE A 150 14.55 10.51 13.31
CA ILE A 150 15.03 10.53 11.93
C ILE A 150 16.04 9.40 11.75
#